data_15eaac056a2213483abb6217df8b8155
#
_entry.id   15eaac056a2213483abb6217df8b8155
#
_cell.length_a   1.000
_cell.length_b   1.000
_cell.length_c   1.000
_cell.angle_alpha   90.00
_cell.angle_beta   90.00
_cell.angle_gamma   90.00
#
_symmetry.space_group_name_H-M   'P 1'
#
loop_
_entity.id
_entity.type
_entity.pdbx_description
1 polymer ?
#
loop_
_entity_poly.entity_id
_entity_poly.type
_entity_poly.pdbx_seq_one_letter_code
_entity_poly.pdbx_strand_id
1 'polypeptide(L)'
;TLFTAPKPFTNPHIALIQRNALRSWQALGPEVEVVLIGQEEGLADAAAELGFAHRSDVARNALGTPLVSAIFELGRSFSQSPLLAYVNADIILLSDFVQAARAVSAACERFLIVGQRWDLEVTQELSFGPGWEAALRDRLQREGKRHLRAGSDYFIFPRKCFEHIPDFSIGRAGWDNWMIYEARRQSWAVVDATPDVDIIHQNHDYSHLPNSQPHYRLPETGENIRLAGGRRTLFNLDDATHQLVHGQLVPFPRSWQKFWREVEIHPLLAWGNYSLTQVLFTLFHPRRAWYESKRQRQLEQTTFVA
;
A
#
# COMPACT_ATOMS: atom_id res chain seq x y z
N THR A 1 8.65 12.80 -4.93
CA THR A 1 8.94 12.59 -3.49
C THR A 1 8.43 11.24 -3.04
N LEU A 2 9.27 10.46 -2.40
CA LEU A 2 8.96 9.20 -1.76
C LEU A 2 8.85 9.42 -0.25
N PHE A 3 7.82 8.91 0.40
CA PHE A 3 7.62 9.06 1.84
C PHE A 3 7.10 7.77 2.47
N THR A 4 7.42 7.60 3.75
CA THR A 4 7.04 6.41 4.52
C THR A 4 6.95 6.73 6.01
N ALA A 5 6.24 5.86 6.74
CA ALA A 5 6.22 5.85 8.20
C ALA A 5 6.80 4.51 8.69
N PRO A 6 8.10 4.47 9.01
CA PRO A 6 8.77 3.25 9.45
C PRO A 6 8.24 2.74 10.81
N LYS A 7 8.43 1.46 11.06
CA LYS A 7 8.28 0.85 12.39
C LYS A 7 9.47 1.25 13.29
N PRO A 8 9.37 1.12 14.63
CA PRO A 8 10.52 1.31 15.52
C PRO A 8 11.74 0.46 15.09
N PHE A 9 12.93 1.02 15.23
CA PHE A 9 14.20 0.34 14.91
C PHE A 9 14.78 -0.45 16.10
N THR A 10 13.98 -0.75 17.09
CA THR A 10 14.36 -1.46 18.32
C THR A 10 14.51 -2.96 18.15
N ASN A 11 13.72 -3.58 17.26
CA ASN A 11 13.88 -4.98 16.92
C ASN A 11 14.97 -5.12 15.86
N PRO A 12 16.04 -5.94 16.09
CA PRO A 12 17.18 -6.04 15.17
C PRO A 12 16.80 -6.47 13.75
N HIS A 13 15.84 -7.40 13.60
CA HIS A 13 15.39 -7.84 12.29
C HIS A 13 14.59 -6.77 11.56
N ILE A 14 13.66 -6.10 12.25
CA ILE A 14 12.89 -4.98 11.69
C ILE A 14 13.84 -3.83 11.29
N ALA A 15 14.82 -3.50 12.12
CA ALA A 15 15.82 -2.49 11.82
C ALA A 15 16.65 -2.85 10.58
N LEU A 16 17.05 -4.13 10.44
CA LEU A 16 17.79 -4.64 9.29
C LEU A 16 16.99 -4.47 7.99
N ILE A 17 15.76 -4.99 7.94
CA ILE A 17 14.94 -4.97 6.73
C ILE A 17 14.54 -3.54 6.31
N GLN A 18 14.28 -2.66 7.28
CA GLN A 18 14.02 -1.25 7.00
C GLN A 18 15.26 -0.54 6.44
N ARG A 19 16.46 -0.79 7.00
CA ARG A 19 17.72 -0.24 6.45
C ARG A 19 18.00 -0.74 5.04
N ASN A 20 17.78 -2.02 4.76
CA ASN A 20 17.93 -2.55 3.41
C ASN A 20 16.99 -1.84 2.42
N ALA A 21 15.72 -1.67 2.79
CA ALA A 21 14.74 -0.96 1.99
C ALA A 21 15.19 0.50 1.73
N LEU A 22 15.51 1.23 2.77
CA LEU A 22 15.94 2.63 2.69
C LEU A 22 17.21 2.81 1.84
N ARG A 23 18.19 1.91 1.96
CA ARG A 23 19.38 1.92 1.10
C ARG A 23 19.07 1.66 -0.37
N SER A 24 18.08 0.80 -0.67
CA SER A 24 17.62 0.61 -2.05
C SER A 24 17.01 1.89 -2.62
N TRP A 25 16.33 2.70 -1.78
CA TRP A 25 15.74 3.96 -2.21
C TRP A 25 16.79 5.04 -2.49
N GLN A 26 17.91 5.04 -1.75
CA GLN A 26 19.07 5.90 -2.09
C GLN A 26 19.63 5.56 -3.48
N ALA A 27 19.61 4.27 -3.84
CA ALA A 27 20.13 3.82 -5.13
C ALA A 27 19.24 4.17 -6.33
N LEU A 28 18.00 4.68 -6.11
CA LEU A 28 17.09 5.10 -7.19
C LEU A 28 17.55 6.36 -7.94
N GLY A 29 18.47 7.12 -7.36
CA GLY A 29 19.03 8.30 -8.01
C GLY A 29 18.66 9.63 -7.33
N PRO A 30 19.37 10.71 -7.68
CA PRO A 30 19.26 12.00 -6.99
C PRO A 30 17.95 12.75 -7.23
N GLU A 31 17.17 12.32 -8.21
CA GLU A 31 15.83 12.86 -8.49
C GLU A 31 14.75 12.36 -7.52
N VAL A 32 15.08 11.36 -6.68
CA VAL A 32 14.15 10.80 -5.71
C VAL A 32 14.44 11.39 -4.34
N GLU A 33 13.62 12.35 -3.93
CA GLU A 33 13.64 12.89 -2.57
C GLU A 33 12.91 11.94 -1.63
N VAL A 34 13.53 11.57 -0.51
CA VAL A 34 12.95 10.67 0.48
C VAL A 34 12.74 11.38 1.81
N VAL A 35 11.55 11.22 2.41
CA VAL A 35 11.26 11.71 3.75
C VAL A 35 10.69 10.60 4.63
N LEU A 36 11.28 10.44 5.81
CA LEU A 36 10.83 9.51 6.84
C LEU A 36 9.94 10.26 7.84
N ILE A 37 8.76 9.69 8.13
CA ILE A 37 7.71 10.36 8.93
C ILE A 37 7.41 9.52 10.17
N GLY A 38 7.47 10.14 11.35
CA GLY A 38 7.14 9.49 12.62
C GLY A 38 8.07 9.85 13.76
N GLN A 39 7.75 9.33 14.94
CA GLN A 39 8.52 9.53 16.18
C GLN A 39 9.02 8.19 16.75
N GLU A 40 9.01 7.15 15.93
CA GLU A 40 9.36 5.80 16.33
C GLU A 40 10.81 5.76 16.78
N GLU A 41 11.07 4.99 17.85
CA GLU A 41 12.40 4.86 18.45
C GLU A 41 13.44 4.40 17.42
N GLY A 42 14.58 5.12 17.35
CA GLY A 42 15.67 4.89 16.41
C GLY A 42 15.44 5.45 15.00
N LEU A 43 14.26 6.06 14.71
CA LEU A 43 13.94 6.59 13.38
C LEU A 43 14.81 7.81 13.04
N ALA A 44 14.97 8.76 13.98
CA ALA A 44 15.78 9.95 13.77
C ALA A 44 17.26 9.60 13.50
N ASP A 45 17.79 8.63 14.23
CA ASP A 45 19.16 8.14 14.04
C ASP A 45 19.34 7.47 12.67
N ALA A 46 18.38 6.62 12.27
CA ALA A 46 18.40 5.98 10.96
C ALA A 46 18.26 6.99 9.81
N ALA A 47 17.45 8.02 9.97
CA ALA A 47 17.33 9.11 8.99
C ALA A 47 18.65 9.87 8.85
N ALA A 48 19.32 10.22 9.97
CA ALA A 48 20.61 10.89 9.97
C ALA A 48 21.72 10.02 9.37
N GLU A 49 21.76 8.73 9.74
CA GLU A 49 22.73 7.74 9.19
C GLU A 49 22.64 7.66 7.66
N LEU A 50 21.43 7.65 7.13
CA LEU A 50 21.17 7.46 5.71
C LEU A 50 21.05 8.79 4.94
N GLY A 51 21.14 9.95 5.61
CA GLY A 51 21.04 11.25 4.97
C GLY A 51 19.66 11.60 4.45
N PHE A 52 18.59 11.01 5.02
CA PHE A 52 17.21 11.30 4.66
C PHE A 52 16.60 12.41 5.51
N ALA A 53 15.67 13.14 4.93
CA ALA A 53 14.84 14.08 5.67
C ALA A 53 13.94 13.32 6.67
N HIS A 54 13.69 13.95 7.82
CA HIS A 54 12.84 13.40 8.87
C HIS A 54 11.79 14.41 9.31
N ARG A 55 10.54 13.94 9.49
CA ARG A 55 9.42 14.69 10.03
C ARG A 55 8.82 13.93 11.21
N SER A 56 8.92 14.49 12.41
CA SER A 56 8.46 13.84 13.65
C SER A 56 7.03 14.16 14.05
N ASP A 57 6.45 15.26 13.59
CA ASP A 57 5.19 15.88 14.03
C ASP A 57 3.93 15.25 13.41
N VAL A 58 3.90 13.93 13.25
CA VAL A 58 2.75 13.20 12.70
C VAL A 58 1.61 13.09 13.71
N ALA A 59 0.39 13.45 13.30
CA ALA A 59 -0.81 13.27 14.11
C ALA A 59 -1.12 11.77 14.31
N ARG A 60 -1.66 11.46 15.51
CA ARG A 60 -1.92 10.08 15.95
C ARG A 60 -3.35 9.94 16.47
N ASN A 61 -3.89 8.74 16.41
CA ASN A 61 -5.16 8.42 17.06
C ASN A 61 -5.01 8.30 18.58
N ALA A 62 -6.13 8.05 19.28
CA ALA A 62 -6.14 7.91 20.74
C ALA A 62 -5.30 6.72 21.27
N LEU A 63 -4.97 5.75 20.43
CA LEU A 63 -4.12 4.61 20.77
C LEU A 63 -2.63 4.86 20.44
N GLY A 64 -2.28 6.05 19.96
CA GLY A 64 -0.92 6.43 19.60
C GLY A 64 -0.48 5.94 18.20
N THR A 65 -1.37 5.39 17.39
CA THR A 65 -1.04 4.97 16.02
C THR A 65 -1.06 6.18 15.08
N PRO A 66 -0.02 6.41 14.26
CA PRO A 66 -0.01 7.51 13.30
C PRO A 66 -1.17 7.41 12.29
N LEU A 67 -1.69 8.59 11.89
CA LEU A 67 -2.78 8.70 10.93
C LEU A 67 -2.23 8.77 9.49
N VAL A 68 -2.83 7.99 8.59
CA VAL A 68 -2.46 7.98 7.15
C VAL A 68 -2.66 9.36 6.52
N SER A 69 -3.75 10.07 6.87
CA SER A 69 -4.01 11.46 6.44
C SER A 69 -2.84 12.38 6.75
N ALA A 70 -2.33 12.35 7.99
CA ALA A 70 -1.21 13.18 8.44
C ALA A 70 0.12 12.78 7.76
N ILE A 71 0.36 11.48 7.57
CA ILE A 71 1.53 10.98 6.85
C ILE A 71 1.54 11.51 5.40
N PHE A 72 0.41 11.44 4.71
CA PHE A 72 0.29 11.91 3.32
C PHE A 72 0.39 13.45 3.23
N GLU A 73 -0.15 14.18 4.21
CA GLU A 73 -0.01 15.64 4.29
C GLU A 73 1.45 16.05 4.48
N LEU A 74 2.17 15.43 5.41
CA LEU A 74 3.59 15.69 5.65
C LEU A 74 4.45 15.33 4.43
N GLY A 75 4.19 14.18 3.78
CA GLY A 75 4.86 13.80 2.54
C GLY A 75 4.58 14.81 1.40
N ARG A 76 3.35 15.31 1.31
CA ARG A 76 2.94 16.33 0.33
C ARG A 76 3.60 17.68 0.59
N SER A 77 3.66 18.13 1.84
CA SER A 77 4.22 19.43 2.22
C SER A 77 5.75 19.47 2.16
N PHE A 78 6.41 18.32 2.14
CA PHE A 78 7.88 18.22 2.20
C PHE A 78 8.57 18.83 0.98
N SER A 79 8.03 18.65 -0.22
CA SER A 79 8.63 19.17 -1.46
C SER A 79 7.58 19.68 -2.45
N GLN A 80 8.02 20.17 -3.62
CA GLN A 80 7.14 20.58 -4.71
C GLN A 80 7.11 19.56 -5.86
N SER A 81 7.62 18.36 -5.64
CA SER A 81 7.62 17.29 -6.65
C SER A 81 6.22 17.03 -7.22
N PRO A 82 6.05 16.92 -8.55
CA PRO A 82 4.75 16.68 -9.17
C PRO A 82 4.19 15.29 -8.86
N LEU A 83 5.06 14.33 -8.54
CA LEU A 83 4.70 12.97 -8.18
C LEU A 83 5.02 12.69 -6.71
N LEU A 84 4.13 11.97 -6.07
CA LEU A 84 4.27 11.48 -4.71
C LEU A 84 4.21 9.96 -4.72
N ALA A 85 5.01 9.32 -3.85
CA ALA A 85 5.00 7.89 -3.66
C ALA A 85 5.02 7.56 -2.17
N TYR A 86 3.98 6.87 -1.68
CA TYR A 86 4.03 6.18 -0.38
C TYR A 86 4.54 4.77 -0.59
N VAL A 87 5.46 4.31 0.24
CA VAL A 87 5.98 2.94 0.22
C VAL A 87 6.15 2.44 1.65
N ASN A 88 5.78 1.19 1.93
CA ASN A 88 6.06 0.57 3.22
C ASN A 88 7.57 0.44 3.44
N ALA A 89 8.06 0.73 4.66
CA ALA A 89 9.47 0.85 4.97
C ALA A 89 10.28 -0.47 4.93
N ASP A 90 9.64 -1.59 4.67
CA ASP A 90 10.24 -2.92 4.49
C ASP A 90 10.31 -3.38 3.02
N ILE A 91 9.99 -2.49 2.08
CA ILE A 91 9.96 -2.75 0.64
C ILE A 91 11.26 -2.28 -0.02
N ILE A 92 12.00 -3.22 -0.61
CA ILE A 92 13.13 -2.91 -1.49
C ILE A 92 12.56 -2.48 -2.85
N LEU A 93 13.06 -1.37 -3.37
CA LEU A 93 12.74 -0.83 -4.68
C LEU A 93 13.90 -1.01 -5.65
N LEU A 94 13.57 -1.21 -6.91
CA LEU A 94 14.52 -1.30 -8.02
C LEU A 94 14.30 -0.10 -8.99
N SER A 95 15.20 0.09 -9.93
CA SER A 95 15.16 1.21 -10.88
C SER A 95 13.88 1.26 -11.74
N ASP A 96 13.20 0.11 -11.94
CA ASP A 96 11.91 0.03 -12.63
C ASP A 96 10.79 0.83 -11.95
N PHE A 97 10.85 1.03 -10.64
CA PHE A 97 9.90 1.85 -9.90
C PHE A 97 9.84 3.30 -10.42
N VAL A 98 11.00 3.92 -10.64
CA VAL A 98 11.09 5.28 -11.17
C VAL A 98 10.70 5.30 -12.67
N GLN A 99 11.10 4.29 -13.42
CA GLN A 99 10.76 4.16 -14.84
C GLN A 99 9.24 4.06 -15.03
N ALA A 100 8.54 3.26 -14.21
CA ALA A 100 7.09 3.15 -14.21
C ALA A 100 6.41 4.50 -13.89
N ALA A 101 6.89 5.21 -12.86
CA ALA A 101 6.37 6.53 -12.51
C ALA A 101 6.47 7.52 -13.69
N ARG A 102 7.60 7.54 -14.38
CA ARG A 102 7.83 8.38 -15.58
C ARG A 102 6.93 7.98 -16.74
N ALA A 103 6.85 6.69 -17.07
CA ALA A 103 6.06 6.19 -18.19
C ALA A 103 4.57 6.52 -18.02
N VAL A 104 4.00 6.26 -16.84
CA VAL A 104 2.59 6.51 -16.57
C VAL A 104 2.29 8.02 -16.52
N SER A 105 3.15 8.83 -15.89
CA SER A 105 2.94 10.28 -15.80
C SER A 105 3.03 10.99 -17.16
N ALA A 106 3.75 10.44 -18.12
CA ALA A 106 3.77 10.93 -19.49
C ALA A 106 2.48 10.60 -20.27
N ALA A 107 1.77 9.54 -19.88
CA ALA A 107 0.58 9.06 -20.57
C ALA A 107 -0.75 9.50 -19.92
N CYS A 108 -0.75 9.86 -18.63
CA CYS A 108 -1.98 10.14 -17.88
C CYS A 108 -1.76 11.20 -16.81
N GLU A 109 -2.69 12.15 -16.68
CA GLU A 109 -2.62 13.24 -15.69
C GLU A 109 -3.09 12.85 -14.29
N ARG A 110 -4.05 11.91 -14.19
CA ARG A 110 -4.63 11.48 -12.92
C ARG A 110 -4.61 9.96 -12.85
N PHE A 111 -3.81 9.44 -11.95
CA PHE A 111 -3.60 8.00 -11.84
C PHE A 111 -3.21 7.58 -10.43
N LEU A 112 -3.32 6.29 -10.19
CA LEU A 112 -2.73 5.56 -9.09
C LEU A 112 -1.97 4.36 -9.66
N ILE A 113 -0.66 4.28 -9.44
CA ILE A 113 0.12 3.10 -9.75
C ILE A 113 0.23 2.24 -8.49
N VAL A 114 -0.09 0.99 -8.64
CA VAL A 114 0.01 -0.08 -7.63
C VAL A 114 0.52 -1.36 -8.29
N GLY A 115 0.92 -2.35 -7.51
CA GLY A 115 1.32 -3.65 -8.06
C GLY A 115 1.53 -4.69 -6.97
N GLN A 116 1.66 -5.95 -7.39
CA GLN A 116 1.98 -7.04 -6.48
C GLN A 116 3.44 -6.95 -6.05
N ARG A 117 3.70 -7.42 -4.85
CA ARG A 117 5.04 -7.60 -4.32
C ARG A 117 5.55 -9.03 -4.50
N TRP A 118 6.86 -9.16 -4.44
CA TRP A 118 7.51 -10.42 -4.13
C TRP A 118 7.74 -10.51 -2.63
N ASP A 119 7.48 -11.66 -2.03
CA ASP A 119 7.88 -12.00 -0.67
C ASP A 119 9.22 -12.74 -0.73
N LEU A 120 10.23 -12.25 0.00
CA LEU A 120 11.58 -12.82 0.05
C LEU A 120 12.08 -12.87 1.50
N GLU A 121 12.73 -13.97 1.86
CA GLU A 121 13.40 -14.09 3.15
C GLU A 121 14.74 -13.34 3.12
N VAL A 122 14.89 -12.29 3.93
CA VAL A 122 16.12 -11.48 4.01
C VAL A 122 16.56 -11.36 5.45
N THR A 123 17.65 -12.04 5.79
CA THR A 123 18.18 -12.12 7.16
C THR A 123 19.52 -11.41 7.33
N GLN A 124 20.04 -10.77 6.28
CA GLN A 124 21.34 -10.10 6.27
C GLN A 124 21.26 -8.75 5.56
N GLU A 125 22.23 -7.89 5.83
CA GLU A 125 22.40 -6.66 5.06
C GLU A 125 22.66 -6.98 3.58
N LEU A 126 22.00 -6.22 2.71
CA LEU A 126 22.21 -6.30 1.28
C LEU A 126 23.33 -5.36 0.85
N SER A 127 24.12 -5.80 -0.12
CA SER A 127 25.14 -4.95 -0.75
C SER A 127 24.52 -4.25 -1.96
N PHE A 128 24.67 -2.93 -2.03
CA PHE A 128 24.17 -2.08 -3.12
C PHE A 128 25.30 -1.66 -4.09
N GLY A 129 26.32 -2.49 -4.25
CA GLY A 129 27.40 -2.29 -5.21
C GLY A 129 26.98 -2.55 -6.67
N PRO A 130 27.90 -2.37 -7.64
CA PRO A 130 27.59 -2.60 -9.04
C PRO A 130 26.94 -3.96 -9.30
N GLY A 131 25.83 -3.99 -10.07
CA GLY A 131 25.11 -5.22 -10.41
C GLY A 131 24.16 -5.76 -9.35
N TRP A 132 23.96 -5.07 -8.24
CA TRP A 132 23.11 -5.54 -7.15
C TRP A 132 21.65 -5.83 -7.56
N GLU A 133 21.05 -5.00 -8.44
CA GLU A 133 19.69 -5.26 -8.93
C GLU A 133 19.59 -6.57 -9.71
N ALA A 134 20.54 -6.83 -10.61
CA ALA A 134 20.56 -8.06 -11.37
C ALA A 134 20.68 -9.29 -10.46
N ALA A 135 21.62 -9.25 -9.49
CA ALA A 135 21.78 -10.32 -8.51
C ALA A 135 20.52 -10.55 -7.67
N LEU A 136 19.82 -9.47 -7.28
CA LEU A 136 18.60 -9.56 -6.51
C LEU A 136 17.43 -10.12 -7.36
N ARG A 137 17.31 -9.72 -8.64
CA ARG A 137 16.33 -10.30 -9.58
C ARG A 137 16.56 -11.79 -9.80
N ASP A 138 17.82 -12.22 -9.97
CA ASP A 138 18.16 -13.63 -10.05
C ASP A 138 17.77 -14.41 -8.79
N ARG A 139 17.97 -13.80 -7.62
CA ARG A 139 17.54 -14.37 -6.34
C ARG A 139 16.02 -14.48 -6.25
N LEU A 140 15.28 -13.45 -6.67
CA LEU A 140 13.81 -13.47 -6.71
C LEU A 140 13.26 -14.61 -7.57
N GLN A 141 13.87 -14.89 -8.71
CA GLN A 141 13.44 -15.99 -9.58
C GLN A 141 13.63 -17.36 -8.93
N ARG A 142 14.63 -17.52 -8.05
CA ARG A 142 14.91 -18.79 -7.36
C ARG A 142 14.14 -18.97 -6.06
N GLU A 143 13.99 -17.90 -5.27
CA GLU A 143 13.55 -17.96 -3.87
C GLU A 143 12.27 -17.18 -3.60
N GLY A 144 11.96 -16.18 -4.45
CA GLY A 144 10.84 -15.27 -4.25
C GLY A 144 9.50 -15.94 -4.49
N LYS A 145 8.47 -15.45 -3.79
CA LYS A 145 7.08 -15.85 -3.99
C LYS A 145 6.25 -14.62 -4.30
N ARG A 146 5.51 -14.65 -5.40
CA ARG A 146 4.57 -13.56 -5.72
C ARG A 146 3.42 -13.58 -4.72
N HIS A 147 3.19 -12.44 -4.06
CA HIS A 147 2.10 -12.28 -3.11
C HIS A 147 0.73 -12.28 -3.80
N LEU A 148 -0.34 -12.46 -3.03
CA LEU A 148 -1.71 -12.35 -3.55
C LEU A 148 -2.00 -10.93 -4.06
N ARG A 149 -3.02 -10.79 -4.92
CA ARG A 149 -3.46 -9.49 -5.47
C ARG A 149 -4.24 -8.61 -4.48
N ALA A 150 -4.36 -9.06 -3.23
CA ALA A 150 -5.03 -8.35 -2.15
C ALA A 150 -4.00 -7.62 -1.27
N GLY A 151 -4.09 -6.33 -1.19
CA GLY A 151 -3.14 -5.48 -0.49
C GLY A 151 -2.10 -4.87 -1.42
N SER A 152 -1.65 -3.68 -1.07
CA SER A 152 -0.65 -2.92 -1.81
C SER A 152 0.32 -2.28 -0.83
N ASP A 153 1.61 -2.37 -1.14
CA ASP A 153 2.69 -1.88 -0.29
C ASP A 153 3.29 -0.58 -0.81
N TYR A 154 2.84 -0.11 -1.97
CA TYR A 154 3.24 1.16 -2.55
C TYR A 154 2.10 1.80 -3.35
N PHE A 155 2.14 3.12 -3.43
CA PHE A 155 1.19 3.96 -4.16
C PHE A 155 1.95 5.11 -4.79
N ILE A 156 1.97 5.20 -6.14
CA ILE A 156 2.53 6.36 -6.86
C ILE A 156 1.37 7.13 -7.48
N PHE A 157 1.32 8.43 -7.27
CA PHE A 157 0.22 9.27 -7.73
C PHE A 157 0.66 10.72 -7.94
N PRO A 158 -0.03 11.48 -8.83
CA PRO A 158 0.17 12.90 -8.97
C PRO A 158 -0.16 13.67 -7.70
N ARG A 159 0.59 14.73 -7.40
CA ARG A 159 0.38 15.59 -6.23
C ARG A 159 -1.06 16.08 -6.04
N LYS A 160 -1.81 16.30 -7.13
CA LYS A 160 -3.21 16.74 -7.12
C LYS A 160 -4.21 15.62 -6.84
N CYS A 161 -3.74 14.39 -6.65
CA CYS A 161 -4.56 13.25 -6.25
C CYS A 161 -4.46 13.01 -4.76
N PHE A 162 -5.50 12.44 -4.15
CA PHE A 162 -5.56 12.12 -2.72
C PHE A 162 -5.28 13.30 -1.78
N GLU A 163 -5.84 14.49 -2.09
CA GLU A 163 -5.72 15.67 -1.21
C GLU A 163 -6.47 15.48 0.10
N HIS A 164 -7.48 14.63 0.11
CA HIS A 164 -8.27 14.27 1.29
C HIS A 164 -8.28 12.76 1.49
N ILE A 165 -7.68 12.33 2.57
CA ILE A 165 -7.64 10.93 3.02
C ILE A 165 -8.28 10.87 4.40
N PRO A 166 -9.20 9.92 4.69
CA PRO A 166 -9.72 9.73 6.03
C PRO A 166 -8.61 9.41 7.04
N ASP A 167 -8.88 9.66 8.31
CA ASP A 167 -7.94 9.44 9.42
C ASP A 167 -7.73 7.96 9.74
N PHE A 168 -7.33 7.20 8.73
CA PHE A 168 -6.99 5.80 8.88
C PHE A 168 -5.78 5.60 9.78
N SER A 169 -5.80 4.55 10.59
CA SER A 169 -4.65 4.10 11.35
C SER A 169 -3.67 3.32 10.44
N ILE A 170 -2.40 3.76 10.39
CA ILE A 170 -1.35 3.10 9.59
C ILE A 170 -1.08 1.68 10.12
N GLY A 171 -0.64 0.77 9.25
CA GLY A 171 -0.34 -0.61 9.62
C GLY A 171 -1.58 -1.43 10.03
N ARG A 172 -2.78 -0.97 9.72
CA ARG A 172 -4.06 -1.66 9.88
C ARG A 172 -4.70 -1.88 8.53
N ALA A 173 -5.42 -2.99 8.34
CA ALA A 173 -6.03 -3.29 7.05
C ALA A 173 -7.12 -2.28 6.66
N GLY A 174 -7.28 -2.10 5.36
CA GLY A 174 -8.42 -1.41 4.75
C GLY A 174 -8.08 -0.07 4.08
N TRP A 175 -7.10 0.69 4.55
CA TRP A 175 -6.74 1.97 3.95
C TRP A 175 -6.06 1.80 2.58
N ASP A 176 -5.20 0.80 2.45
CA ASP A 176 -4.53 0.42 1.20
C ASP A 176 -5.54 0.04 0.11
N ASN A 177 -6.53 -0.77 0.46
CA ASN A 177 -7.62 -1.14 -0.43
C ASN A 177 -8.54 0.05 -0.77
N TRP A 178 -8.76 0.96 0.19
CA TRP A 178 -9.53 2.18 -0.04
C TRP A 178 -8.86 3.12 -1.05
N MET A 179 -7.53 3.19 -1.10
CA MET A 179 -6.80 3.99 -2.09
C MET A 179 -7.19 3.61 -3.52
N ILE A 180 -7.31 2.31 -3.79
CA ILE A 180 -7.75 1.80 -5.11
C ILE A 180 -9.21 2.19 -5.38
N TYR A 181 -10.09 2.01 -4.39
CA TYR A 181 -11.49 2.41 -4.51
C TYR A 181 -11.63 3.90 -4.78
N GLU A 182 -10.93 4.75 -4.03
CA GLU A 182 -11.02 6.20 -4.20
C GLU A 182 -10.54 6.64 -5.59
N ALA A 183 -9.43 6.11 -6.07
CA ALA A 183 -8.95 6.37 -7.42
C ALA A 183 -10.01 5.97 -8.49
N ARG A 184 -10.66 4.78 -8.32
CA ARG A 184 -11.74 4.33 -9.18
C ARG A 184 -12.97 5.22 -9.10
N ARG A 185 -13.36 5.66 -7.89
CA ARG A 185 -14.49 6.56 -7.65
C ARG A 185 -14.28 7.92 -8.31
N GLN A 186 -13.05 8.41 -8.31
CA GLN A 186 -12.65 9.65 -8.96
C GLN A 186 -12.44 9.49 -10.48
N SER A 187 -12.65 8.30 -11.04
CA SER A 187 -12.41 7.99 -12.44
C SER A 187 -10.95 8.21 -12.88
N TRP A 188 -9.98 8.09 -11.97
CA TRP A 188 -8.55 8.09 -12.29
C TRP A 188 -8.13 6.75 -12.87
N ALA A 189 -7.05 6.75 -13.66
CA ALA A 189 -6.46 5.49 -14.10
C ALA A 189 -5.85 4.75 -12.91
N VAL A 190 -6.34 3.56 -12.59
CA VAL A 190 -5.68 2.64 -11.67
C VAL A 190 -4.83 1.70 -12.48
N VAL A 191 -3.52 1.80 -12.31
CA VAL A 191 -2.51 1.11 -13.13
C VAL A 191 -1.88 -0.01 -12.31
N ASP A 192 -2.13 -1.25 -12.72
CA ASP A 192 -1.40 -2.41 -12.23
C ASP A 192 -0.03 -2.48 -12.92
N ALA A 193 1.02 -2.10 -12.21
CA ALA A 193 2.38 -2.12 -12.72
C ALA A 193 3.12 -3.44 -12.44
N THR A 194 2.44 -4.48 -11.96
CA THR A 194 3.02 -5.79 -11.67
C THR A 194 3.84 -6.39 -12.82
N PRO A 195 3.50 -6.20 -14.13
CA PRO A 195 4.32 -6.74 -15.22
C PRO A 195 5.70 -6.09 -15.36
N ASP A 196 5.84 -4.82 -14.98
CA ASP A 196 7.03 -4.01 -15.23
C ASP A 196 7.81 -3.63 -13.97
N VAL A 197 7.21 -3.76 -12.79
CA VAL A 197 7.80 -3.33 -11.52
C VAL A 197 7.93 -4.50 -10.55
N ASP A 198 9.15 -4.75 -10.13
CA ASP A 198 9.45 -5.69 -9.05
C ASP A 198 9.69 -4.93 -7.74
N ILE A 199 8.76 -5.01 -6.82
CA ILE A 199 8.97 -4.60 -5.43
C ILE A 199 9.13 -5.82 -4.54
N ILE A 200 9.99 -5.73 -3.52
CA ILE A 200 10.36 -6.88 -2.72
C ILE A 200 10.07 -6.60 -1.25
N HIS A 201 9.09 -7.30 -0.71
CA HIS A 201 8.80 -7.33 0.71
C HIS A 201 9.72 -8.32 1.41
N GLN A 202 10.44 -7.83 2.41
CA GLN A 202 11.31 -8.65 3.25
C GLN A 202 10.47 -9.27 4.36
N ASN A 203 10.39 -10.61 4.37
CA ASN A 203 9.52 -11.34 5.29
C ASN A 203 9.83 -11.02 6.76
N HIS A 204 8.79 -10.80 7.54
CA HIS A 204 8.85 -10.65 8.98
C HIS A 204 7.55 -11.16 9.62
N ASP A 205 7.60 -11.45 10.91
CA ASP A 205 6.44 -11.83 11.70
C ASP A 205 5.67 -10.60 12.26
N TYR A 206 4.67 -10.88 13.11
CA TYR A 206 3.87 -9.85 13.79
C TYR A 206 4.36 -9.53 15.20
N SER A 207 5.60 -9.91 15.56
CA SER A 207 6.16 -9.70 16.91
C SER A 207 6.19 -8.23 17.34
N HIS A 208 6.20 -7.30 16.38
CA HIS A 208 6.15 -5.86 16.60
C HIS A 208 4.74 -5.32 16.95
N LEU A 209 3.69 -6.13 16.81
CA LEU A 209 2.32 -5.75 17.16
C LEU A 209 1.92 -6.21 18.57
N PRO A 210 0.95 -5.54 19.22
CA PRO A 210 0.46 -5.94 20.54
C PRO A 210 0.05 -7.41 20.56
N ASN A 211 0.58 -8.16 21.54
CA ASN A 211 0.36 -9.59 21.73
C ASN A 211 0.68 -10.45 20.49
N SER A 212 1.58 -9.99 19.62
CA SER A 212 1.93 -10.64 18.34
C SER A 212 0.69 -10.99 17.49
N GLN A 213 -0.39 -10.22 17.62
CA GLN A 213 -1.62 -10.46 16.88
C GLN A 213 -1.53 -9.90 15.46
N PRO A 214 -2.05 -10.63 14.46
CA PRO A 214 -2.17 -10.09 13.11
C PRO A 214 -2.99 -8.79 13.08
N HIS A 215 -2.55 -7.81 12.30
CA HIS A 215 -3.15 -6.48 12.21
C HIS A 215 -4.67 -6.48 11.94
N TYR A 216 -5.20 -7.48 11.22
CA TYR A 216 -6.63 -7.60 10.91
C TYR A 216 -7.52 -7.98 12.11
N ARG A 217 -6.93 -8.29 13.27
CA ARG A 217 -7.64 -8.56 14.53
C ARG A 217 -7.69 -7.37 15.47
N LEU A 218 -6.94 -6.31 15.16
CA LEU A 218 -6.89 -5.11 16.01
C LEU A 218 -8.17 -4.26 15.82
N PRO A 219 -8.68 -3.61 16.88
CA PRO A 219 -9.91 -2.79 16.83
C PRO A 219 -9.84 -1.70 15.77
N GLU A 220 -8.68 -1.07 15.59
CA GLU A 220 -8.43 -0.03 14.60
C GLU A 220 -8.68 -0.48 13.15
N THR A 221 -8.58 -1.78 12.86
CA THR A 221 -8.96 -2.32 11.53
C THR A 221 -10.46 -2.19 11.28
N GLY A 222 -11.27 -2.40 12.31
CA GLY A 222 -12.72 -2.16 12.24
C GLY A 222 -13.04 -0.70 11.96
N GLU A 223 -12.32 0.21 12.62
CA GLU A 223 -12.45 1.65 12.40
C GLU A 223 -12.00 2.07 11.00
N ASN A 224 -10.88 1.55 10.49
CA ASN A 224 -10.46 1.79 9.11
C ASN A 224 -11.53 1.34 8.10
N ILE A 225 -12.14 0.18 8.30
CA ILE A 225 -13.22 -0.30 7.42
C ILE A 225 -14.44 0.63 7.50
N ARG A 226 -14.77 1.15 8.67
CA ARG A 226 -15.86 2.13 8.86
C ARG A 226 -15.56 3.44 8.15
N LEU A 227 -14.36 3.98 8.33
CA LEU A 227 -13.89 5.22 7.68
C LEU A 227 -13.82 5.06 6.15
N ALA A 228 -13.48 3.87 5.66
CA ALA A 228 -13.50 3.54 4.24
C ALA A 228 -14.90 3.58 3.62
N GLY A 229 -15.96 3.56 4.44
CA GLY A 229 -17.35 3.47 3.99
C GLY A 229 -17.87 2.02 3.92
N GLY A 230 -17.16 1.06 4.54
CA GLY A 230 -17.57 -0.33 4.66
C GLY A 230 -16.78 -1.30 3.79
N ARG A 231 -17.16 -2.59 3.83
CA ARG A 231 -16.40 -3.65 3.14
C ARG A 231 -16.43 -3.58 1.63
N ARG A 232 -17.48 -2.97 1.04
CA ARG A 232 -17.63 -2.89 -0.43
C ARG A 232 -16.71 -1.84 -1.06
N THR A 233 -16.07 -0.99 -0.27
CA THR A 233 -15.06 -0.02 -0.71
C THR A 233 -13.62 -0.56 -0.62
N LEU A 234 -13.44 -1.82 -0.23
CA LEU A 234 -12.12 -2.45 -0.16
C LEU A 234 -11.82 -3.11 -1.51
N PHE A 235 -11.15 -2.37 -2.39
CA PHE A 235 -10.76 -2.83 -3.72
C PHE A 235 -9.36 -3.46 -3.70
N ASN A 236 -9.02 -4.16 -4.76
CA ASN A 236 -7.71 -4.80 -4.92
C ASN A 236 -7.19 -4.62 -6.36
N LEU A 237 -6.07 -5.25 -6.71
CA LEU A 237 -5.46 -5.14 -8.04
C LEU A 237 -6.36 -5.66 -9.18
N ASP A 238 -7.34 -6.53 -8.91
CA ASP A 238 -8.30 -6.97 -9.93
C ASP A 238 -9.26 -5.83 -10.33
N ASP A 239 -9.34 -4.77 -9.52
CA ASP A 239 -10.13 -3.58 -9.80
C ASP A 239 -9.36 -2.52 -10.61
N ALA A 240 -8.11 -2.78 -11.02
CA ALA A 240 -7.33 -1.91 -11.90
C ALA A 240 -8.02 -1.68 -13.26
N THR A 241 -7.80 -0.51 -13.85
CA THR A 241 -8.35 -0.13 -15.17
C THR A 241 -7.33 -0.28 -16.29
N HIS A 242 -6.05 -0.22 -15.96
CA HIS A 242 -4.93 -0.32 -16.88
C HIS A 242 -3.85 -1.22 -16.33
N GLN A 243 -2.94 -1.65 -17.20
CA GLN A 243 -1.66 -2.26 -16.84
C GLN A 243 -0.52 -1.47 -17.45
N LEU A 244 0.63 -1.48 -16.78
CA LEU A 244 1.89 -1.07 -17.38
C LEU A 244 2.60 -2.32 -17.92
N VAL A 245 2.86 -2.35 -19.23
CA VAL A 245 3.49 -3.49 -19.91
C VAL A 245 4.55 -2.97 -20.87
N HIS A 246 5.80 -3.31 -20.64
CA HIS A 246 6.96 -2.83 -21.41
C HIS A 246 7.01 -1.29 -21.54
N GLY A 247 6.74 -0.60 -20.43
CA GLY A 247 6.71 0.86 -20.38
C GLY A 247 5.50 1.51 -21.04
N GLN A 248 4.52 0.73 -21.49
CA GLN A 248 3.32 1.24 -22.16
C GLN A 248 2.07 1.06 -21.28
N LEU A 249 1.26 2.09 -21.19
CA LEU A 249 -0.02 2.06 -20.51
C LEU A 249 -1.06 1.42 -21.44
N VAL A 250 -1.52 0.21 -21.07
CA VAL A 250 -2.51 -0.55 -21.83
C VAL A 250 -3.79 -0.76 -20.99
N PRO A 251 -4.98 -0.92 -21.60
CA PRO A 251 -6.18 -1.27 -20.87
C PRO A 251 -5.99 -2.60 -20.11
N PHE A 252 -6.59 -2.68 -18.90
CA PHE A 252 -6.55 -3.94 -18.14
C PHE A 252 -7.19 -5.09 -18.93
N PRO A 253 -6.64 -6.30 -18.93
CA PRO A 253 -7.15 -7.44 -19.70
C PRO A 253 -8.62 -7.72 -19.41
N ARG A 254 -9.40 -7.86 -20.48
CA ARG A 254 -10.81 -8.22 -20.38
C ARG A 254 -10.94 -9.70 -20.07
N SER A 255 -11.74 -10.02 -19.03
CA SER A 255 -12.15 -11.38 -18.71
C SER A 255 -13.62 -11.38 -18.28
N TRP A 256 -14.23 -12.56 -18.33
CA TRP A 256 -15.60 -12.72 -17.85
C TRP A 256 -15.74 -12.38 -16.35
N GLN A 257 -14.71 -12.73 -15.57
CA GLN A 257 -14.65 -12.40 -14.15
C GLN A 257 -14.58 -10.87 -13.93
N LYS A 258 -13.72 -10.17 -14.69
CA LYS A 258 -13.61 -8.71 -14.66
C LYS A 258 -14.93 -8.04 -15.04
N PHE A 259 -15.61 -8.53 -16.07
CA PHE A 259 -16.91 -8.00 -16.48
C PHE A 259 -17.93 -8.05 -15.34
N TRP A 260 -18.09 -9.22 -14.68
CA TRP A 260 -19.05 -9.34 -13.57
C TRP A 260 -18.63 -8.53 -12.36
N ARG A 261 -17.34 -8.38 -12.12
CA ARG A 261 -16.84 -7.49 -11.07
C ARG A 261 -17.20 -6.02 -11.35
N GLU A 262 -17.04 -5.55 -12.59
CA GLU A 262 -17.46 -4.20 -12.99
C GLU A 262 -18.97 -3.99 -12.82
N VAL A 263 -19.79 -4.98 -13.18
CA VAL A 263 -21.26 -4.93 -12.93
C VAL A 263 -21.56 -4.80 -11.43
N GLU A 264 -20.88 -5.58 -10.59
CA GLU A 264 -21.05 -5.57 -9.13
C GLU A 264 -20.75 -4.22 -8.50
N ILE A 265 -19.62 -3.60 -8.89
CA ILE A 265 -19.12 -2.36 -8.27
C ILE A 265 -19.69 -1.10 -8.91
N HIS A 266 -20.30 -1.20 -10.09
CA HIS A 266 -20.82 -0.05 -10.82
C HIS A 266 -21.80 0.83 -10.00
N PRO A 267 -22.77 0.30 -9.26
CA PRO A 267 -23.68 1.15 -8.47
C PRO A 267 -22.94 1.95 -7.39
N LEU A 268 -21.88 1.39 -6.80
CA LEU A 268 -21.07 2.08 -5.82
C LEU A 268 -20.26 3.22 -6.45
N LEU A 269 -19.63 2.95 -7.60
CA LEU A 269 -18.77 3.93 -8.27
C LEU A 269 -19.58 5.04 -8.95
N ALA A 270 -20.69 4.71 -9.63
CA ALA A 270 -21.46 5.67 -10.41
C ALA A 270 -22.47 6.47 -9.56
N TRP A 271 -23.04 5.86 -8.52
CA TRP A 271 -24.16 6.45 -7.76
C TRP A 271 -23.92 6.50 -6.25
N GLY A 272 -22.78 6.03 -5.75
CA GLY A 272 -22.52 5.89 -4.31
C GLY A 272 -23.48 4.91 -3.62
N ASN A 273 -24.14 4.02 -4.38
CA ASN A 273 -25.17 3.14 -3.83
C ASN A 273 -24.57 1.86 -3.25
N TYR A 274 -24.17 1.94 -1.98
CA TYR A 274 -23.63 0.81 -1.23
C TYR A 274 -24.61 -0.37 -1.12
N SER A 275 -25.89 -0.07 -0.87
CA SER A 275 -26.91 -1.11 -0.65
C SER A 275 -27.13 -1.98 -1.89
N LEU A 276 -27.20 -1.37 -3.08
CA LEU A 276 -27.34 -2.12 -4.32
C LEU A 276 -26.08 -2.95 -4.61
N THR A 277 -24.90 -2.40 -4.39
CA THR A 277 -23.63 -3.14 -4.50
C THR A 277 -23.59 -4.32 -3.52
N GLN A 278 -24.07 -4.14 -2.29
CA GLN A 278 -24.17 -5.24 -1.31
C GLN A 278 -25.13 -6.34 -1.78
N VAL A 279 -26.25 -6.00 -2.40
CA VAL A 279 -27.19 -6.98 -2.99
C VAL A 279 -26.50 -7.75 -4.12
N LEU A 280 -25.87 -7.06 -5.07
CA LEU A 280 -25.14 -7.70 -6.18
C LEU A 280 -24.01 -8.60 -5.67
N PHE A 281 -23.24 -8.14 -4.69
CA PHE A 281 -22.22 -8.97 -4.05
C PHE A 281 -22.81 -10.26 -3.45
N THR A 282 -23.95 -10.15 -2.77
CA THR A 282 -24.61 -11.31 -2.15
C THR A 282 -25.09 -12.30 -3.20
N LEU A 283 -25.59 -11.80 -4.34
CA LEU A 283 -26.04 -12.64 -5.47
C LEU A 283 -24.85 -13.34 -6.15
N PHE A 284 -23.77 -12.62 -6.39
CA PHE A 284 -22.61 -13.15 -7.12
C PHE A 284 -21.68 -13.99 -6.24
N HIS A 285 -21.65 -13.72 -4.91
CA HIS A 285 -20.76 -14.37 -3.95
C HIS A 285 -21.49 -14.91 -2.70
N PRO A 286 -22.54 -15.76 -2.83
CA PRO A 286 -23.42 -16.13 -1.71
C PRO A 286 -22.67 -16.80 -0.55
N ARG A 287 -21.64 -17.61 -0.85
CA ARG A 287 -20.81 -18.24 0.20
C ARG A 287 -20.01 -17.21 1.01
N ARG A 288 -19.37 -16.22 0.32
CA ARG A 288 -18.64 -15.16 0.99
C ARG A 288 -19.56 -14.27 1.83
N ALA A 289 -20.69 -13.87 1.29
CA ALA A 289 -21.70 -13.08 2.00
C ALA A 289 -22.19 -13.79 3.27
N TRP A 290 -22.41 -15.11 3.21
CA TRP A 290 -22.78 -15.90 4.38
C TRP A 290 -21.68 -15.93 5.46
N TYR A 291 -20.41 -16.13 5.06
CA TYR A 291 -19.27 -16.10 5.99
C TYR A 291 -19.08 -14.71 6.62
N GLU A 292 -19.19 -13.64 5.86
CA GLU A 292 -19.12 -12.27 6.38
C GLU A 292 -20.22 -12.01 7.42
N SER A 293 -21.47 -12.39 7.12
CA SER A 293 -22.61 -12.23 8.04
C SER A 293 -22.45 -13.06 9.32
N LYS A 294 -21.94 -14.28 9.21
CA LYS A 294 -21.67 -15.14 10.39
C LYS A 294 -20.60 -14.53 11.27
N ARG A 295 -19.49 -14.04 10.68
CA ARG A 295 -18.39 -13.40 11.42
C ARG A 295 -18.85 -12.12 12.12
N GLN A 296 -19.69 -11.32 11.47
CA GLN A 296 -20.22 -10.09 12.06
C GLN A 296 -21.08 -10.38 13.29
N ARG A 297 -21.99 -11.36 13.22
CA ARG A 297 -22.81 -11.80 14.37
C ARG A 297 -21.97 -12.31 15.54
N GLN A 298 -20.86 -13.02 15.26
CA GLN A 298 -19.96 -13.48 16.31
C GLN A 298 -19.26 -12.31 17.03
N LEU A 299 -18.82 -11.29 16.29
CA LEU A 299 -18.21 -10.10 16.86
C LEU A 299 -19.20 -9.31 17.74
N GLU A 300 -20.43 -9.11 17.26
CA GLU A 300 -21.50 -8.47 18.03
C GLU A 300 -21.81 -9.20 19.35
N GLN A 301 -21.88 -10.53 19.31
CA GLN A 301 -22.11 -11.34 20.52
C GLN A 301 -20.98 -11.25 21.54
N THR A 302 -19.72 -11.14 21.09
CA THR A 302 -18.56 -11.01 21.98
C THR A 302 -18.50 -9.63 22.64
N THR A 303 -18.98 -8.59 21.97
CA THR A 303 -19.02 -7.21 22.49
C THR A 303 -20.14 -7.00 23.53
N PHE A 304 -21.19 -7.82 23.51
CA PHE A 304 -22.29 -7.76 24.51
C PHE A 304 -21.99 -8.56 25.80
N VAL A 305 -20.92 -9.33 25.86
CA VAL A 305 -20.55 -10.19 27.00
C VAL A 305 -19.36 -9.61 27.80
N ALA A 306 -18.75 -8.54 27.31
CA ALA A 306 -17.65 -7.81 27.96
C ALA A 306 -18.16 -6.48 28.55
#